data_7f8da748a829429551634e9a5b2ff888
#
_entry.id   7f8da748a829429551634e9a5b2ff888
#
_cell.length_a   1.000
_cell.length_b   1.000
_cell.length_c   1.000
_cell.angle_alpha   90.00
_cell.angle_beta   90.00
_cell.angle_gamma   90.00
#
_symmetry.space_group_name_H-M   'P 1'
#
loop_
_entity.id
_entity.type
_entity.pdbx_description
1 polymer ?
#
loop_
_entity_poly.entity_id
_entity_poly.type
_entity_poly.pdbx_seq_one_letter_code
_entity_poly.pdbx_strand_id
1 'polypeptide(L)'
;MMGNKIVSFGDSVMKGIITGKNTEDKGRGRYVISDSGFAALCSKRMGVDIENYGRFGNTVTGGMKDVTRHTRQIRDSQFAFLEFGGNDCNYDWNAIAERPDEDHVPQTTLSMFRETYENLIVRVRELGCIPVMLSLPPIDSIKFYSYICSGFCTEKRNNVLRWLGGTVNTIGNWHEMYNLELYRIAAAEGV
;
A
#
# COMPACT_ATOMS: atom_id res chain seq x y z
N MET A 1 18.58 -4.72 27.93
CA MET A 1 18.79 -4.94 26.49
C MET A 1 17.43 -4.71 25.83
N MET A 2 17.28 -3.62 25.03
CA MET A 2 16.08 -3.51 24.18
C MET A 2 16.11 -4.69 23.21
N GLY A 3 15.09 -5.54 23.29
CA GLY A 3 14.96 -6.64 22.35
C GLY A 3 14.85 -6.09 20.94
N ASN A 4 15.32 -6.83 19.92
CA ASN A 4 15.19 -6.50 18.50
C ASN A 4 13.71 -6.57 18.08
N LYS A 5 12.91 -5.62 18.57
CA LYS A 5 11.49 -5.51 18.25
C LYS A 5 11.28 -4.54 17.10
N ILE A 6 10.44 -4.94 16.16
CA ILE A 6 10.07 -4.16 14.99
C ILE A 6 8.55 -4.00 14.98
N VAL A 7 8.08 -2.80 14.66
CA VAL A 7 6.68 -2.60 14.28
C VAL A 7 6.59 -2.39 12.77
N SER A 8 5.51 -2.81 12.16
CA SER A 8 5.27 -2.56 10.74
C SER A 8 3.89 -1.98 10.49
N PHE A 9 3.82 -0.95 9.65
CA PHE A 9 2.61 -0.28 9.21
C PHE A 9 2.55 -0.31 7.69
N GLY A 10 1.39 -0.55 7.14
CA GLY A 10 1.23 -0.65 5.71
C GLY A 10 -0.16 -1.12 5.32
N ASP A 11 -0.27 -1.61 4.12
CA ASP A 11 -1.52 -2.08 3.55
C ASP A 11 -1.68 -3.61 3.58
N SER A 12 -2.39 -4.17 2.61
CA SER A 12 -2.63 -5.60 2.47
C SER A 12 -1.36 -6.40 2.15
N VAL A 13 -0.38 -5.77 1.49
CA VAL A 13 0.92 -6.38 1.16
C VAL A 13 1.72 -6.56 2.45
N MET A 14 1.84 -5.49 3.24
CA MET A 14 2.47 -5.57 4.57
C MET A 14 1.76 -6.59 5.47
N LYS A 15 0.43 -6.61 5.44
CA LYS A 15 -0.36 -7.57 6.23
C LYS A 15 -0.13 -9.02 5.80
N GLY A 16 0.34 -9.25 4.58
CA GLY A 16 0.49 -10.58 3.99
C GLY A 16 -0.83 -11.20 3.55
N ILE A 17 -1.75 -10.37 3.03
CA ILE A 17 -3.05 -10.84 2.56
C ILE A 17 -2.91 -11.48 1.17
N ILE A 18 -3.40 -12.69 1.04
CA ILE A 18 -3.45 -13.44 -0.23
C ILE A 18 -4.85 -13.99 -0.48
N THR A 19 -5.13 -14.37 -1.72
CA THR A 19 -6.36 -15.09 -2.05
C THR A 19 -6.26 -16.55 -1.56
N GLY A 20 -7.22 -17.00 -0.75
CA GLY A 20 -7.28 -18.38 -0.25
C GLY A 20 -7.58 -19.38 -1.38
N LYS A 21 -7.00 -20.59 -1.29
CA LYS A 21 -7.12 -21.64 -2.32
C LYS A 21 -8.49 -22.36 -2.35
N ASN A 22 -9.34 -22.19 -1.35
CA ASN A 22 -10.65 -22.87 -1.27
C ASN A 22 -11.76 -21.90 -1.66
N THR A 23 -12.09 -21.85 -2.94
CA THR A 23 -13.27 -21.15 -3.44
C THR A 23 -14.11 -22.05 -4.32
N GLU A 24 -15.00 -22.81 -3.70
CA GLU A 24 -16.23 -23.31 -4.38
C GLU A 24 -17.23 -22.15 -4.54
N ASP A 25 -17.02 -21.00 -3.91
CA ASP A 25 -17.82 -19.80 -4.05
C ASP A 25 -17.39 -18.98 -5.27
N LYS A 26 -18.25 -18.96 -6.27
CA LYS A 26 -18.18 -18.11 -7.46
C LYS A 26 -18.42 -16.64 -7.07
N GLY A 27 -17.40 -15.95 -6.55
CA GLY A 27 -17.48 -14.51 -6.32
C GLY A 27 -16.66 -14.04 -5.12
N ARG A 28 -15.56 -13.36 -5.39
CA ARG A 28 -14.57 -12.76 -4.46
C ARG A 28 -13.90 -13.80 -3.58
N GLY A 29 -12.76 -14.29 -4.03
CA GLY A 29 -11.91 -15.22 -3.28
C GLY A 29 -11.75 -14.75 -1.82
N ARG A 30 -11.92 -15.69 -0.87
CA ARG A 30 -11.77 -15.39 0.54
C ARG A 30 -10.31 -15.01 0.80
N TYR A 31 -10.08 -13.78 1.24
CA TYR A 31 -8.75 -13.33 1.62
C TYR A 31 -8.32 -13.97 2.94
N VAL A 32 -7.07 -14.39 2.99
CA VAL A 32 -6.44 -14.97 4.18
C VAL A 32 -5.10 -14.29 4.43
N ILE A 33 -4.68 -14.26 5.69
CA ILE A 33 -3.32 -13.80 6.05
C ILE A 33 -2.39 -14.99 5.84
N SER A 34 -1.33 -14.79 5.08
CA SER A 34 -0.33 -15.82 4.78
C SER A 34 0.77 -15.85 5.84
N ASP A 35 1.10 -17.04 6.33
CA ASP A 35 2.27 -17.27 7.17
C ASP A 35 3.60 -17.10 6.41
N SER A 36 3.53 -16.92 5.08
CA SER A 36 4.64 -16.64 4.18
C SER A 36 4.63 -15.21 3.65
N GLY A 37 3.87 -14.30 4.27
CA GLY A 37 3.93 -12.87 3.98
C GLY A 37 5.27 -12.27 4.42
N PHE A 38 5.60 -11.09 3.87
CA PHE A 38 6.87 -10.41 4.10
C PHE A 38 7.26 -10.34 5.58
N ALA A 39 6.39 -9.77 6.44
CA ALA A 39 6.67 -9.61 7.86
C ALA A 39 6.89 -10.95 8.58
N ALA A 40 6.08 -11.98 8.27
CA ALA A 40 6.20 -13.31 8.86
C ALA A 40 7.52 -13.98 8.46
N LEU A 41 7.92 -13.87 7.19
CA LEU A 41 9.19 -14.42 6.70
C LEU A 41 10.39 -13.70 7.30
N CYS A 42 10.35 -12.38 7.39
CA CYS A 42 11.40 -11.58 8.03
C CYS A 42 11.55 -11.96 9.51
N SER A 43 10.45 -12.00 10.25
CA SER A 43 10.44 -12.40 11.65
C SER A 43 11.11 -13.78 11.84
N LYS A 44 10.69 -14.77 11.04
CA LYS A 44 11.23 -16.13 11.10
C LYS A 44 12.72 -16.21 10.73
N ARG A 45 13.14 -15.51 9.67
CA ARG A 45 14.53 -15.60 9.15
C ARG A 45 15.52 -14.82 10.01
N MET A 46 15.09 -13.68 10.54
CA MET A 46 15.95 -12.79 11.33
C MET A 46 15.92 -13.10 12.83
N GLY A 47 14.97 -13.91 13.28
CA GLY A 47 14.76 -14.18 14.71
C GLY A 47 14.33 -12.94 15.50
N VAL A 48 13.59 -12.02 14.85
CA VAL A 48 13.10 -10.78 15.46
C VAL A 48 11.59 -10.81 15.61
N ASP A 49 11.07 -10.12 16.64
CA ASP A 49 9.63 -9.95 16.82
C ASP A 49 9.15 -8.78 15.96
N ILE A 50 8.22 -9.06 15.04
CA ILE A 50 7.59 -8.04 14.18
C ILE A 50 6.10 -7.94 14.50
N GLU A 51 5.70 -6.88 15.20
CA GLU A 51 4.30 -6.55 15.38
C GLU A 51 3.73 -5.89 14.12
N ASN A 52 2.86 -6.61 13.42
CA ASN A 52 2.36 -6.19 12.12
C ASN A 52 0.97 -5.53 12.22
N TYR A 53 0.93 -4.23 12.00
CA TYR A 53 -0.27 -3.37 11.98
C TYR A 53 -0.77 -3.05 10.56
N GLY A 54 -0.27 -3.73 9.54
CA GLY A 54 -0.78 -3.62 8.17
C GLY A 54 -2.27 -3.91 8.08
N ARG A 55 -3.00 -3.20 7.22
CA ARG A 55 -4.46 -3.31 7.04
C ARG A 55 -4.83 -3.32 5.56
N PHE A 56 -5.86 -4.11 5.24
CA PHE A 56 -6.42 -4.13 3.89
C PHE A 56 -6.88 -2.73 3.44
N GLY A 57 -6.47 -2.31 2.24
CA GLY A 57 -6.89 -1.03 1.65
C GLY A 57 -6.33 0.23 2.32
N ASN A 58 -5.32 0.08 3.20
CA ASN A 58 -4.78 1.21 3.94
C ASN A 58 -3.95 2.15 3.02
N THR A 59 -4.02 3.45 3.31
CA THR A 59 -3.25 4.52 2.67
C THR A 59 -2.29 5.15 3.67
N VAL A 60 -1.39 6.01 3.20
CA VAL A 60 -0.46 6.77 4.07
C VAL A 60 -1.21 7.59 5.13
N THR A 61 -2.36 8.18 4.76
CA THR A 61 -3.23 8.92 5.71
C THR A 61 -3.79 8.00 6.79
N GLY A 62 -4.17 6.77 6.44
CA GLY A 62 -4.56 5.75 7.39
C GLY A 62 -3.38 5.31 8.27
N GLY A 63 -2.19 5.19 7.69
CA GLY A 63 -0.94 4.90 8.38
C GLY A 63 -0.61 5.92 9.47
N MET A 64 -0.78 7.21 9.19
CA MET A 64 -0.60 8.27 10.20
C MET A 64 -1.53 8.08 11.41
N LYS A 65 -2.79 7.69 11.18
CA LYS A 65 -3.73 7.37 12.28
C LYS A 65 -3.29 6.14 13.06
N ASP A 66 -2.75 5.13 12.37
CA ASP A 66 -2.27 3.90 13.02
C ASP A 66 -1.01 4.17 13.85
N VAL A 67 -0.05 4.94 13.37
CA VAL A 67 1.14 5.38 14.13
C VAL A 67 0.73 6.16 15.38
N THR A 68 -0.26 7.05 15.26
CA THR A 68 -0.78 7.79 16.41
C THR A 68 -1.42 6.87 17.46
N ARG A 69 -2.13 5.84 17.02
CA ARG A 69 -2.81 4.86 17.90
C ARG A 69 -1.82 3.93 18.59
N HIS A 70 -0.71 3.56 17.93
CA HIS A 70 0.25 2.58 18.42
C HIS A 70 1.56 3.20 18.95
N THR A 71 1.46 4.41 19.51
CA THR A 71 2.59 5.19 20.04
C THR A 71 3.45 4.40 21.04
N ARG A 72 2.84 3.60 21.91
CA ARG A 72 3.55 2.79 22.90
C ARG A 72 4.39 1.70 22.23
N GLN A 73 3.79 0.97 21.29
CA GLN A 73 4.47 -0.12 20.56
C GLN A 73 5.65 0.41 19.75
N ILE A 74 5.51 1.61 19.17
CA ILE A 74 6.60 2.27 18.43
C ILE A 74 7.74 2.63 19.38
N ARG A 75 7.45 3.21 20.54
CA ARG A 75 8.47 3.53 21.56
C ARG A 75 9.21 2.30 22.10
N ASP A 76 8.54 1.16 22.16
CA ASP A 76 9.09 -0.10 22.62
C ASP A 76 9.85 -0.85 21.49
N SER A 77 9.97 -0.27 20.28
CA SER A 77 10.55 -0.88 19.10
C SER A 77 11.79 -0.12 18.60
N GLN A 78 12.73 -0.83 18.00
CA GLN A 78 13.92 -0.24 17.40
C GLN A 78 13.64 0.32 16.01
N PHE A 79 12.85 -0.41 15.20
CA PHE A 79 12.53 -0.04 13.82
C PHE A 79 11.02 -0.01 13.59
N ALA A 80 10.58 0.90 12.74
CA ALA A 80 9.22 0.95 12.20
C ALA A 80 9.28 0.81 10.67
N PHE A 81 8.77 -0.29 10.15
CA PHE A 81 8.64 -0.51 8.72
C PHE A 81 7.38 0.19 8.21
N LEU A 82 7.53 0.97 7.14
CA LEU A 82 6.48 1.79 6.53
C LEU A 82 6.32 1.38 5.06
N GLU A 83 5.13 0.86 4.70
CA GLU A 83 4.82 0.40 3.34
C GLU A 83 3.46 0.97 2.93
N PHE A 84 3.46 2.04 2.16
CA PHE A 84 2.27 2.74 1.65
C PHE A 84 2.53 3.24 0.23
N GLY A 85 1.47 3.39 -0.55
CA GLY A 85 1.50 3.93 -1.90
C GLY A 85 0.62 3.16 -2.87
N GLY A 86 0.54 1.83 -2.74
CA GLY A 86 -0.25 0.98 -3.63
C GLY A 86 -1.74 1.31 -3.63
N ASN A 87 -2.32 1.61 -2.47
CA ASN A 87 -3.70 2.10 -2.39
C ASN A 87 -3.80 3.60 -2.61
N ASP A 88 -2.77 4.37 -2.25
CA ASP A 88 -2.74 5.82 -2.43
C ASP A 88 -2.87 6.22 -3.89
N CYS A 89 -2.17 5.52 -4.80
CA CYS A 89 -2.23 5.74 -6.24
C CYS A 89 -3.50 5.19 -6.90
N ASN A 90 -4.35 4.47 -6.18
CA ASN A 90 -5.54 3.84 -6.73
C ASN A 90 -6.70 4.84 -6.92
N TYR A 91 -7.63 4.52 -7.82
CA TYR A 91 -8.75 5.37 -8.19
C TYR A 91 -10.10 4.70 -7.88
N ASP A 92 -11.19 5.48 -7.93
CA ASP A 92 -12.54 4.93 -7.99
C ASP A 92 -12.86 4.47 -9.42
N TRP A 93 -12.55 3.22 -9.70
CA TRP A 93 -12.74 2.61 -11.03
C TRP A 93 -14.20 2.51 -11.45
N ASN A 94 -15.16 2.48 -10.50
CA ASN A 94 -16.57 2.52 -10.82
C ASN A 94 -16.96 3.92 -11.33
N ALA A 95 -16.50 4.97 -10.66
CA ALA A 95 -16.75 6.34 -11.10
C ALA A 95 -16.15 6.62 -12.49
N ILE A 96 -14.93 6.16 -12.75
CA ILE A 96 -14.26 6.26 -14.06
C ILE A 96 -15.06 5.50 -15.13
N ALA A 97 -15.50 4.27 -14.82
CA ALA A 97 -16.25 3.46 -15.76
C ALA A 97 -17.62 4.07 -16.13
N GLU A 98 -18.22 4.82 -15.23
CA GLU A 98 -19.49 5.50 -15.46
C GLU A 98 -19.34 6.87 -16.11
N ARG A 99 -18.29 7.61 -15.76
CA ARG A 99 -18.08 9.00 -16.19
C ARG A 99 -16.63 9.25 -16.62
N PRO A 100 -16.17 8.61 -17.70
CA PRO A 100 -14.75 8.62 -18.10
C PRO A 100 -14.25 9.99 -18.59
N ASP A 101 -15.15 10.92 -18.86
CA ASP A 101 -14.82 12.27 -19.34
C ASP A 101 -14.73 13.32 -18.21
N GLU A 102 -14.99 12.90 -16.96
CA GLU A 102 -14.80 13.75 -15.79
C GLU A 102 -13.38 13.63 -15.24
N ASP A 103 -12.98 14.63 -14.46
CA ASP A 103 -11.71 14.59 -13.72
C ASP A 103 -11.82 13.61 -12.55
N HIS A 104 -10.87 12.67 -12.49
CA HIS A 104 -10.75 11.71 -11.40
C HIS A 104 -9.41 11.89 -10.70
N VAL A 105 -9.44 11.83 -9.39
CA VAL A 105 -8.23 11.94 -8.55
C VAL A 105 -7.95 10.60 -7.85
N PRO A 106 -6.68 10.27 -7.59
CA PRO A 106 -6.33 9.10 -6.80
C PRO A 106 -6.79 9.24 -5.35
N GLN A 107 -6.83 8.14 -4.60
CA GLN A 107 -7.22 8.14 -3.19
C GLN A 107 -6.40 9.12 -2.35
N THR A 108 -5.11 9.26 -2.67
CA THR A 108 -4.22 10.27 -2.08
C THR A 108 -3.44 10.91 -3.22
N THR A 109 -3.58 12.21 -3.45
CA THR A 109 -2.79 12.90 -4.48
C THR A 109 -1.29 12.82 -4.16
N LEU A 110 -0.43 12.90 -5.19
CA LEU A 110 1.01 12.76 -5.01
C LEU A 110 1.60 13.80 -4.04
N SER A 111 1.07 15.04 -4.05
CA SER A 111 1.49 16.08 -3.11
C SER A 111 1.10 15.77 -1.67
N MET A 112 -0.15 15.33 -1.46
CA MET A 112 -0.64 14.91 -0.14
C MET A 112 0.08 13.65 0.35
N PHE A 113 0.38 12.72 -0.55
CA PHE A 113 1.16 11.52 -0.26
C PHE A 113 2.54 11.88 0.29
N ARG A 114 3.27 12.75 -0.40
CA ARG A 114 4.58 13.26 0.04
C ARG A 114 4.50 13.87 1.43
N GLU A 115 3.68 14.91 1.58
CA GLU A 115 3.55 15.64 2.83
C GLU A 115 3.18 14.73 4.01
N THR A 116 2.22 13.82 3.79
CA THR A 116 1.78 12.90 4.85
C THR A 116 2.87 11.88 5.19
N TYR A 117 3.64 11.42 4.19
CA TYR A 117 4.72 10.45 4.43
C TYR A 117 5.90 11.09 5.18
N GLU A 118 6.28 12.32 4.82
CA GLU A 118 7.31 13.10 5.53
C GLU A 118 6.89 13.30 7.01
N ASN A 119 5.66 13.70 7.26
CA ASN A 119 5.11 13.82 8.61
C ASN A 119 5.09 12.48 9.37
N LEU A 120 4.83 11.37 8.68
CA LEU A 120 4.85 10.02 9.25
C LEU A 120 6.26 9.64 9.72
N ILE A 121 7.29 9.93 8.91
CA ILE A 121 8.70 9.71 9.26
C ILE A 121 9.09 10.54 10.47
N VAL A 122 8.78 11.83 10.46
CA VAL A 122 9.03 12.74 11.60
C VAL A 122 8.39 12.20 12.87
N ARG A 123 7.12 11.77 12.77
CA ARG A 123 6.39 11.23 13.92
C ARG A 123 7.03 9.97 14.49
N VAL A 124 7.48 9.05 13.66
CA VAL A 124 8.18 7.83 14.09
C VAL A 124 9.49 8.17 14.81
N ARG A 125 10.26 9.14 14.29
CA ARG A 125 11.51 9.62 14.91
C ARG A 125 11.29 10.29 16.26
N GLU A 126 10.25 11.11 16.39
CA GLU A 126 9.87 11.74 17.68
C GLU A 126 9.55 10.70 18.76
N LEU A 127 9.12 9.52 18.37
CA LEU A 127 8.84 8.40 19.28
C LEU A 127 10.11 7.60 19.63
N GLY A 128 11.28 7.99 19.11
CA GLY A 128 12.56 7.33 19.35
C GLY A 128 12.80 6.07 18.53
N CYS A 129 11.99 5.84 17.49
CA CYS A 129 12.08 4.67 16.62
C CYS A 129 12.71 5.05 15.26
N ILE A 130 13.44 4.13 14.66
CA ILE A 130 14.08 4.33 13.36
C ILE A 130 13.07 3.95 12.26
N PRO A 131 12.63 4.89 11.41
CA PRO A 131 11.79 4.57 10.27
C PRO A 131 12.57 3.84 9.19
N VAL A 132 11.95 2.84 8.57
CA VAL A 132 12.46 2.11 7.40
C VAL A 132 11.36 2.11 6.34
N MET A 133 11.61 2.78 5.23
CA MET A 133 10.67 2.81 4.12
C MET A 133 10.84 1.59 3.23
N LEU A 134 9.73 1.04 2.77
CA LEU A 134 9.71 -0.03 1.79
C LEU A 134 9.19 0.51 0.46
N SER A 135 9.88 0.15 -0.63
CA SER A 135 9.40 0.43 -1.99
C SER A 135 8.19 -0.44 -2.32
N LEU A 136 7.38 0.02 -3.27
CA LEU A 136 6.23 -0.74 -3.75
C LEU A 136 6.69 -1.93 -4.61
N PRO A 137 6.07 -3.11 -4.44
CA PRO A 137 6.30 -4.21 -5.36
C PRO A 137 5.75 -3.86 -6.75
N PRO A 138 6.38 -4.32 -7.85
CA PRO A 138 5.92 -4.02 -9.20
C PRO A 138 4.52 -4.57 -9.44
N ILE A 139 3.69 -3.81 -10.18
CA ILE A 139 2.34 -4.19 -10.55
C ILE A 139 2.28 -4.74 -11.98
N ASP A 140 1.52 -5.82 -12.18
CA ASP A 140 1.15 -6.29 -13.51
C ASP A 140 -0.10 -5.53 -13.99
N SER A 141 0.09 -4.53 -14.85
CA SER A 141 -0.98 -3.65 -15.32
C SER A 141 -2.11 -4.41 -16.02
N ILE A 142 -1.80 -5.49 -16.75
CA ILE A 142 -2.81 -6.30 -17.46
C ILE A 142 -3.68 -7.06 -16.47
N LYS A 143 -3.06 -7.72 -15.50
CA LYS A 143 -3.79 -8.45 -14.46
C LYS A 143 -4.59 -7.51 -13.58
N PHE A 144 -4.02 -6.37 -13.22
CA PHE A 144 -4.72 -5.37 -12.42
C PHE A 144 -5.93 -4.80 -13.17
N TYR A 145 -5.78 -4.42 -14.45
CA TYR A 145 -6.90 -4.00 -15.29
C TYR A 145 -8.00 -5.06 -15.35
N SER A 146 -7.62 -6.31 -15.58
CA SER A 146 -8.57 -7.44 -15.61
C SER A 146 -9.30 -7.59 -14.29
N TYR A 147 -8.62 -7.40 -13.18
CA TYR A 147 -9.19 -7.47 -11.82
C TYR A 147 -10.19 -6.34 -11.57
N ILE A 148 -9.83 -5.08 -11.80
CA ILE A 148 -10.72 -3.93 -11.56
C ILE A 148 -11.94 -3.94 -12.48
N CYS A 149 -11.79 -4.47 -13.68
CA CYS A 149 -12.87 -4.60 -14.66
C CYS A 149 -13.66 -5.92 -14.56
N SER A 150 -13.40 -6.77 -13.58
CA SER A 150 -13.98 -8.14 -13.50
C SER A 150 -15.50 -8.14 -13.34
N GLY A 151 -16.19 -7.18 -13.05
CA GLY A 151 -17.67 -7.11 -12.99
C GLY A 151 -18.26 -6.17 -14.04
N PHE A 152 -17.42 -5.55 -14.88
CA PHE A 152 -17.86 -4.54 -15.82
C PHE A 152 -18.34 -5.13 -17.16
N CYS A 153 -19.41 -4.56 -17.72
CA CYS A 153 -19.81 -4.81 -19.10
C CYS A 153 -18.75 -4.23 -20.06
N THR A 154 -18.85 -4.61 -21.34
CA THR A 154 -17.89 -4.17 -22.38
C THR A 154 -17.78 -2.66 -22.48
N GLU A 155 -18.89 -1.94 -22.40
CA GLU A 155 -18.91 -0.47 -22.44
C GLU A 155 -18.09 0.14 -21.30
N LYS A 156 -18.34 -0.28 -20.06
CA LYS A 156 -17.60 0.21 -18.85
C LYS A 156 -16.11 -0.10 -18.95
N ARG A 157 -15.74 -1.29 -19.46
CA ARG A 157 -14.33 -1.63 -19.70
C ARG A 157 -13.69 -0.70 -20.71
N ASN A 158 -14.38 -0.40 -21.82
CA ASN A 158 -13.90 0.53 -22.84
C ASN A 158 -13.77 1.96 -22.28
N ASN A 159 -14.68 2.38 -21.41
CA ASN A 159 -14.61 3.67 -20.73
C ASN A 159 -13.35 3.77 -19.87
N VAL A 160 -13.06 2.76 -19.05
CA VAL A 160 -11.81 2.72 -18.26
C VAL A 160 -10.60 2.76 -19.16
N LEU A 161 -10.56 1.96 -20.23
CA LEU A 161 -9.44 1.93 -21.17
C LEU A 161 -9.26 3.29 -21.86
N ARG A 162 -10.35 3.96 -22.25
CA ARG A 162 -10.34 5.30 -22.84
C ARG A 162 -9.75 6.32 -21.87
N TRP A 163 -10.19 6.32 -20.61
CA TRP A 163 -9.65 7.19 -19.58
C TRP A 163 -8.16 6.95 -19.33
N LEU A 164 -7.69 5.71 -19.42
CA LEU A 164 -6.28 5.34 -19.36
C LEU A 164 -5.46 5.76 -20.61
N GLY A 165 -6.05 6.46 -21.58
CA GLY A 165 -5.39 6.86 -22.82
C GLY A 165 -5.19 5.72 -23.83
N GLY A 166 -6.04 4.69 -23.77
CA GLY A 166 -6.01 3.54 -24.68
C GLY A 166 -4.97 2.47 -24.33
N THR A 167 -4.26 2.60 -23.22
CA THR A 167 -3.26 1.61 -22.79
C THR A 167 -3.33 1.32 -21.29
N VAL A 168 -3.31 0.05 -20.94
CA VAL A 168 -3.26 -0.40 -19.54
C VAL A 168 -1.93 -0.06 -18.85
N ASN A 169 -0.88 0.22 -19.61
CA ASN A 169 0.43 0.57 -19.06
C ASN A 169 0.39 1.85 -18.21
N THR A 170 -0.59 2.73 -18.45
CA THR A 170 -0.84 3.91 -17.61
C THR A 170 -0.98 3.55 -16.14
N ILE A 171 -1.57 2.40 -15.80
CA ILE A 171 -1.69 1.89 -14.42
C ILE A 171 -0.31 1.70 -13.80
N GLY A 172 0.59 1.00 -14.51
CA GLY A 172 1.96 0.78 -14.03
C GLY A 172 2.76 2.09 -13.90
N ASN A 173 2.58 3.01 -14.84
CA ASN A 173 3.23 4.32 -14.81
C ASN A 173 2.77 5.14 -13.58
N TRP A 174 1.48 5.14 -13.27
CA TRP A 174 0.94 5.78 -12.07
C TRP A 174 1.52 5.18 -10.79
N HIS A 175 1.54 3.87 -10.71
CA HIS A 175 2.10 3.15 -9.56
C HIS A 175 3.59 3.49 -9.38
N GLU A 176 4.35 3.52 -10.47
CA GLU A 176 5.78 3.85 -10.45
C GLU A 176 6.03 5.31 -10.07
N MET A 177 5.13 6.25 -10.39
CA MET A 177 5.24 7.64 -9.93
C MET A 177 5.23 7.73 -8.39
N TYR A 178 4.38 6.95 -7.70
CA TYR A 178 4.39 6.89 -6.24
C TYR A 178 5.65 6.20 -5.71
N ASN A 179 6.12 5.17 -6.40
CA ASN A 179 7.37 4.50 -6.04
C ASN A 179 8.58 5.45 -6.18
N LEU A 180 8.67 6.21 -7.25
CA LEU A 180 9.69 7.25 -7.42
C LEU A 180 9.60 8.35 -6.35
N GLU A 181 8.38 8.69 -5.92
CA GLU A 181 8.19 9.64 -4.83
C GLU A 181 8.70 9.10 -3.49
N LEU A 182 8.52 7.79 -3.22
CA LEU A 182 9.12 7.15 -2.05
C LEU A 182 10.65 7.28 -2.06
N TYR A 183 11.32 7.06 -3.21
CA TYR A 183 12.78 7.26 -3.32
C TYR A 183 13.20 8.71 -3.07
N ARG A 184 12.40 9.68 -3.53
CA ARG A 184 12.68 11.12 -3.29
C ARG A 184 12.55 11.46 -1.80
N ILE A 185 11.49 11.00 -1.17
CA ILE A 185 11.27 11.18 0.28
C ILE A 185 12.41 10.52 1.06
N ALA A 186 12.74 9.27 0.74
CA ALA A 186 13.81 8.54 1.42
C ALA A 186 15.16 9.27 1.32
N ALA A 187 15.51 9.78 0.12
CA ALA A 187 16.74 10.53 -0.09
C ALA A 187 16.74 11.87 0.67
N ALA A 188 15.61 12.58 0.70
CA ALA A 188 15.48 13.85 1.40
C ALA A 188 15.53 13.69 2.92
N GLU A 189 14.90 12.66 3.43
CA GLU A 189 14.78 12.36 4.85
C GLU A 189 15.94 11.52 5.41
N GLY A 190 16.78 10.95 4.57
CA GLY A 190 17.89 10.08 5.00
C GLY A 190 17.40 8.80 5.68
N VAL A 191 16.44 8.12 5.07
CA VAL A 191 15.87 6.83 5.50
C VAL A 191 16.07 5.76 4.45
#